data_f93813767e9301f14bb80b0c67e7718a
#
_entry.id   f93813767e9301f14bb80b0c67e7718a
#
_cell.length_a   1.000
_cell.length_b   1.000
_cell.length_c   1.000
_cell.angle_alpha   90.00
_cell.angle_beta   90.00
_cell.angle_gamma   90.00
#
_symmetry.space_group_name_H-M   'P 1'
#
loop_
_entity.id
_entity.type
_entity.pdbx_description
1 polymer ?
#
loop_
_entity_poly.entity_id
_entity_poly.type
_entity_poly.pdbx_seq_one_letter_code
_entity_poly.pdbx_strand_id
1 'polypeptide(L)'
;MFNASKMNTRLAAAAFGAIAIGVTAFPAAAAAAPLPMFPFFMTPPTEAAPPPVQAAPSNEGTVVEMPARLRRQVVNYNSREVPGTIIIDTPNTYLYLVMGNGQAMRYGIGVGRDGFTWSGTQTITRKAEWPAWTPPPEMIARQPYLPRHMAGGPGNPLGARAMYLGGTIYRIHGTNAPETIGTHVSSGCLRLTNEDVADLYSRVNVGTKVIVLPMRDRRADLGTTIR
;
A
#
# COMPACT_ATOMS: atom_id res chain seq x y z
N MET A 1 54.07 5.57 23.59
CA MET A 1 53.76 6.89 24.21
C MET A 1 52.25 6.99 24.37
N PHE A 2 51.84 6.98 25.64
CA PHE A 2 50.44 7.06 26.07
C PHE A 2 49.93 8.49 25.90
N ASN A 3 48.69 8.70 25.48
CA ASN A 3 47.96 9.87 25.93
C ASN A 3 46.46 9.52 26.06
N ALA A 4 46.05 9.42 27.33
CA ALA A 4 44.66 9.31 27.76
C ALA A 4 44.14 10.74 28.03
N SER A 5 42.95 11.08 27.53
CA SER A 5 42.26 12.32 27.90
C SER A 5 40.80 12.07 28.23
N LYS A 6 40.58 11.96 29.51
CA LYS A 6 39.56 12.54 30.42
C LYS A 6 38.09 12.63 29.94
N MET A 7 37.38 11.73 30.53
CA MET A 7 35.91 11.70 30.75
C MET A 7 35.51 12.87 31.71
N ASN A 8 34.55 13.70 31.30
CA ASN A 8 33.87 14.66 32.16
C ASN A 8 32.43 14.28 32.36
N THR A 9 32.16 13.68 33.50
CA THR A 9 30.84 13.42 34.06
C THR A 9 30.32 14.71 34.73
N ARG A 10 29.22 15.27 34.26
CA ARG A 10 28.46 16.30 35.02
C ARG A 10 27.11 15.71 35.44
N LEU A 11 27.00 15.45 36.74
CA LEU A 11 25.72 15.23 37.43
C LEU A 11 24.97 16.57 37.46
N ALA A 12 23.71 16.55 37.06
CA ALA A 12 22.73 17.61 37.34
C ALA A 12 21.69 17.06 38.29
N ALA A 13 21.62 17.60 39.48
CA ALA A 13 20.62 17.29 40.51
C ALA A 13 19.32 17.98 40.16
N ALA A 14 18.20 17.23 40.13
CA ALA A 14 16.86 17.75 39.99
C ALA A 14 16.21 17.89 41.38
N ALA A 15 15.81 19.15 41.71
CA ALA A 15 15.12 19.48 42.93
C ALA A 15 13.62 19.11 42.80
N PHE A 16 13.10 18.39 43.80
CA PHE A 16 11.67 18.10 43.98
C PHE A 16 10.98 19.31 44.61
N GLY A 17 10.04 19.93 43.89
CA GLY A 17 9.11 20.90 44.45
C GLY A 17 7.77 20.23 44.75
N ALA A 18 7.43 20.14 46.05
CA ALA A 18 6.13 19.67 46.51
C ALA A 18 5.11 20.81 46.44
N ILE A 19 4.06 20.69 45.70
CA ILE A 19 2.89 21.58 45.68
C ILE A 19 1.79 20.95 46.50
N ALA A 20 1.43 21.55 47.64
CA ALA A 20 0.29 21.19 48.45
C ALA A 20 -0.96 21.85 47.89
N ILE A 21 -1.96 21.05 47.52
CA ILE A 21 -3.27 21.49 47.07
C ILE A 21 -4.21 21.44 48.26
N GLY A 22 -4.65 22.60 48.74
CA GLY A 22 -5.63 22.76 49.80
C GLY A 22 -7.04 22.48 49.27
N VAL A 23 -7.73 21.54 49.88
CA VAL A 23 -9.13 21.26 49.65
C VAL A 23 -10.00 22.13 50.58
N THR A 24 -10.73 23.09 49.97
CA THR A 24 -11.79 23.84 50.70
C THR A 24 -13.15 23.18 50.38
N ALA A 25 -13.74 22.57 51.40
CA ALA A 25 -15.11 22.03 51.38
C ALA A 25 -16.12 23.18 51.59
N PHE A 26 -17.06 23.36 50.68
CA PHE A 26 -18.27 24.17 50.90
C PHE A 26 -19.48 23.20 51.09
N PRO A 27 -20.28 23.38 52.18
CA PRO A 27 -21.54 22.70 52.24
C PRO A 27 -22.63 23.58 51.62
N ALA A 28 -23.23 23.12 50.50
CA ALA A 28 -24.47 23.69 49.98
C ALA A 28 -25.60 22.75 50.31
N ALA A 29 -26.42 23.12 51.28
CA ALA A 29 -27.71 22.49 51.56
C ALA A 29 -28.73 23.08 50.52
N ALA A 30 -29.14 22.27 49.56
CA ALA A 30 -30.23 22.58 48.66
C ALA A 30 -31.50 21.88 49.14
N ALA A 31 -32.49 22.68 49.62
CA ALA A 31 -33.81 22.19 49.94
C ALA A 31 -34.54 21.79 48.66
N ALA A 32 -34.99 20.53 48.61
CA ALA A 32 -35.77 20.00 47.51
C ALA A 32 -37.27 20.38 47.73
N ALA A 33 -37.84 21.17 46.83
CA ALA A 33 -39.30 21.38 46.77
C ALA A 33 -39.93 20.18 46.04
N PRO A 34 -41.11 19.69 46.47
CA PRO A 34 -41.79 18.60 45.77
C PRO A 34 -42.44 19.09 44.46
N LEU A 35 -42.06 18.45 43.36
CA LEU A 35 -42.69 18.67 42.05
C LEU A 35 -44.04 17.93 41.98
N PRO A 36 -45.07 18.51 41.35
CA PRO A 36 -46.37 17.88 41.16
C PRO A 36 -46.25 16.69 40.21
N MET A 37 -46.67 15.49 40.69
CA MET A 37 -46.81 14.30 39.87
C MET A 37 -47.98 14.45 38.90
N PHE A 38 -47.70 14.66 37.63
CA PHE A 38 -48.65 14.42 36.54
C PHE A 38 -48.50 12.98 36.06
N PRO A 39 -49.62 12.24 35.91
CA PRO A 39 -49.53 10.90 35.32
C PRO A 39 -49.31 11.05 33.80
N PHE A 40 -48.05 10.95 33.40
CA PHE A 40 -47.74 10.76 31.98
C PHE A 40 -48.09 9.32 31.60
N PHE A 41 -49.15 9.14 30.86
CA PHE A 41 -49.37 7.95 30.05
C PHE A 41 -48.31 7.95 28.99
N MET A 42 -47.17 7.30 29.22
CA MET A 42 -46.19 7.01 28.17
C MET A 42 -46.77 5.94 27.26
N THR A 43 -47.30 6.37 26.10
CA THR A 43 -47.38 5.45 24.99
C THR A 43 -45.94 5.13 24.58
N PRO A 44 -45.55 3.84 24.46
CA PRO A 44 -44.23 3.51 23.99
C PRO A 44 -44.03 4.14 22.60
N PRO A 45 -42.87 4.78 22.32
CA PRO A 45 -42.61 5.25 21.00
C PRO A 45 -42.65 4.06 20.04
N THR A 46 -43.56 4.09 19.10
CA THR A 46 -43.56 3.17 17.97
C THR A 46 -42.19 3.36 17.31
N GLU A 47 -41.30 2.39 17.51
CA GLU A 47 -40.02 2.33 16.83
C GLU A 47 -40.34 2.31 15.33
N ALA A 48 -40.17 3.48 14.68
CA ALA A 48 -40.24 3.54 13.23
C ALA A 48 -39.21 2.59 12.66
N ALA A 49 -39.64 1.56 11.97
CA ALA A 49 -38.76 0.67 11.25
C ALA A 49 -37.77 1.52 10.46
N PRO A 50 -36.45 1.24 10.54
CA PRO A 50 -35.48 1.97 9.76
C PRO A 50 -35.92 1.92 8.28
N PRO A 51 -35.82 3.02 7.53
CA PRO A 51 -36.14 3.00 6.11
C PRO A 51 -35.34 1.88 5.46
N PRO A 52 -35.91 1.12 4.51
CA PRO A 52 -35.19 0.06 3.84
C PRO A 52 -33.89 0.70 3.33
N VAL A 53 -32.76 0.17 3.82
CA VAL A 53 -31.45 0.51 3.28
C VAL A 53 -31.54 0.14 1.81
N GLN A 54 -31.76 1.14 0.95
CA GLN A 54 -31.60 0.96 -0.48
C GLN A 54 -30.18 0.46 -0.62
N ALA A 55 -30.04 -0.82 -0.95
CA ALA A 55 -28.78 -1.37 -1.39
C ALA A 55 -28.27 -0.38 -2.44
N ALA A 56 -27.15 0.28 -2.13
CA ALA A 56 -26.44 1.07 -3.13
C ALA A 56 -26.42 0.19 -4.39
N PRO A 57 -26.73 0.75 -5.58
CA PRO A 57 -26.68 -0.05 -6.79
C PRO A 57 -25.34 -0.76 -6.76
N SER A 58 -25.40 -2.09 -6.70
CA SER A 58 -24.24 -2.91 -7.00
C SER A 58 -23.80 -2.36 -8.34
N ASN A 59 -22.70 -1.60 -8.37
CA ASN A 59 -22.00 -1.35 -9.60
C ASN A 59 -21.71 -2.75 -10.13
N GLU A 60 -22.59 -3.26 -10.98
CA GLU A 60 -22.21 -4.20 -12.01
C GLU A 60 -21.15 -3.44 -12.81
N GLY A 61 -19.95 -3.42 -12.22
CA GLY A 61 -18.80 -2.78 -12.81
C GLY A 61 -18.71 -3.40 -14.18
N THR A 62 -18.84 -2.58 -15.20
CA THR A 62 -18.42 -2.92 -16.55
C THR A 62 -17.11 -3.66 -16.36
N VAL A 63 -17.12 -4.98 -16.61
CA VAL A 63 -15.92 -5.82 -16.52
C VAL A 63 -15.01 -5.22 -17.57
N VAL A 64 -14.06 -4.37 -17.14
CA VAL A 64 -13.07 -3.79 -18.04
C VAL A 64 -12.25 -4.95 -18.54
N GLU A 65 -12.58 -5.41 -19.73
CA GLU A 65 -11.90 -6.54 -20.32
C GLU A 65 -10.44 -6.18 -20.53
N MET A 66 -9.56 -6.84 -19.79
CA MET A 66 -8.12 -6.64 -19.89
C MET A 66 -7.65 -6.95 -21.32
N PRO A 67 -6.98 -5.99 -22.02
CA PRO A 67 -6.43 -6.24 -23.34
C PRO A 67 -5.61 -7.53 -23.37
N ALA A 68 -5.79 -8.35 -24.42
CA ALA A 68 -5.16 -9.68 -24.52
C ALA A 68 -3.64 -9.65 -24.29
N ARG A 69 -2.96 -8.59 -24.75
CA ARG A 69 -1.52 -8.39 -24.55
C ARG A 69 -1.11 -8.29 -23.07
N LEU A 70 -2.00 -7.78 -22.20
CA LEU A 70 -1.74 -7.57 -20.77
C LEU A 70 -2.19 -8.76 -19.90
N ARG A 71 -2.90 -9.72 -20.45
CA ARG A 71 -3.30 -10.91 -19.71
C ARG A 71 -2.09 -11.76 -19.35
N ARG A 72 -2.13 -12.35 -18.17
CA ARG A 72 -1.11 -13.29 -17.71
C ARG A 72 -0.99 -14.46 -18.68
N GLN A 73 0.25 -14.77 -19.08
CA GLN A 73 0.54 -15.89 -19.99
C GLN A 73 1.99 -16.35 -19.90
N VAL A 74 2.23 -17.60 -20.20
CA VAL A 74 3.58 -18.13 -20.40
C VAL A 74 4.08 -17.67 -21.77
N VAL A 75 5.30 -17.14 -21.81
CA VAL A 75 5.96 -16.66 -23.04
C VAL A 75 7.37 -17.24 -23.16
N ASN A 76 7.88 -17.33 -24.39
CA ASN A 76 9.29 -17.59 -24.62
C ASN A 76 10.08 -16.37 -24.14
N TYR A 77 11.05 -16.60 -23.27
CA TYR A 77 11.84 -15.54 -22.66
C TYR A 77 13.24 -16.05 -22.34
N ASN A 78 14.19 -15.73 -23.22
CA ASN A 78 15.58 -16.10 -23.02
C ASN A 78 16.21 -15.15 -21.99
N SER A 79 16.49 -15.66 -20.80
CA SER A 79 17.13 -14.93 -19.73
C SER A 79 18.35 -15.69 -19.21
N ARG A 80 19.39 -14.95 -18.80
CA ARG A 80 20.54 -15.51 -18.05
C ARG A 80 20.27 -15.58 -16.56
N GLU A 81 19.14 -15.03 -16.11
CA GLU A 81 18.75 -15.02 -14.71
C GLU A 81 18.20 -16.38 -14.29
N VAL A 82 18.43 -16.74 -13.03
CA VAL A 82 17.95 -17.99 -12.47
C VAL A 82 16.41 -18.02 -12.36
N PRO A 83 15.79 -19.20 -12.46
CA PRO A 83 14.36 -19.34 -12.21
C PRO A 83 13.95 -18.74 -10.87
N GLY A 84 12.79 -18.10 -10.82
CA GLY A 84 12.29 -17.37 -9.67
C GLY A 84 12.69 -15.87 -9.66
N THR A 85 13.59 -15.42 -10.54
CA THR A 85 13.91 -13.99 -10.68
C THR A 85 12.75 -13.25 -11.34
N ILE A 86 12.43 -12.07 -10.82
CA ILE A 86 11.47 -11.13 -11.42
C ILE A 86 12.24 -10.12 -12.29
N ILE A 87 11.80 -9.90 -13.52
CA ILE A 87 12.32 -8.87 -14.42
C ILE A 87 11.18 -7.91 -14.79
N ILE A 88 11.39 -6.62 -14.59
CA ILE A 88 10.43 -5.56 -14.90
C ILE A 88 10.87 -4.83 -16.15
N ASP A 89 10.03 -4.87 -17.18
CA ASP A 89 10.15 -4.11 -18.41
C ASP A 89 9.19 -2.91 -18.34
N THR A 90 9.66 -1.85 -17.71
CA THR A 90 8.87 -0.62 -17.49
C THR A 90 8.37 -0.01 -18.81
N PRO A 91 9.21 0.12 -19.87
CA PRO A 91 8.76 0.68 -21.15
C PRO A 91 7.58 -0.05 -21.80
N ASN A 92 7.54 -1.38 -21.67
CA ASN A 92 6.53 -2.22 -22.28
C ASN A 92 5.37 -2.57 -21.34
N THR A 93 5.44 -2.12 -20.05
CA THR A 93 4.44 -2.40 -19.02
C THR A 93 4.26 -3.89 -18.73
N TYR A 94 5.39 -4.63 -18.67
CA TYR A 94 5.40 -6.05 -18.35
C TYR A 94 6.27 -6.39 -17.15
N LEU A 95 5.84 -7.41 -16.42
CA LEU A 95 6.62 -8.13 -15.43
C LEU A 95 6.80 -9.57 -15.90
N TYR A 96 8.02 -10.08 -15.85
CA TYR A 96 8.36 -11.46 -16.17
C TYR A 96 8.86 -12.17 -14.92
N LEU A 97 8.26 -13.28 -14.57
CA LEU A 97 8.78 -14.23 -13.59
C LEU A 97 9.51 -15.33 -14.37
N VAL A 98 10.82 -15.38 -14.30
CA VAL A 98 11.65 -16.37 -14.99
C VAL A 98 11.30 -17.77 -14.48
N MET A 99 10.96 -18.68 -15.39
CA MET A 99 10.57 -20.06 -15.06
C MET A 99 11.68 -21.07 -15.35
N GLY A 100 12.69 -20.70 -16.13
CA GLY A 100 13.68 -21.60 -16.70
C GLY A 100 13.26 -22.11 -18.08
N ASN A 101 14.12 -22.93 -18.71
CA ASN A 101 13.88 -23.54 -20.02
C ASN A 101 13.50 -22.53 -21.11
N GLY A 102 14.02 -21.30 -21.06
CA GLY A 102 13.70 -20.24 -22.03
C GLY A 102 12.28 -19.68 -21.91
N GLN A 103 11.63 -19.83 -20.75
CA GLN A 103 10.25 -19.38 -20.52
C GLN A 103 10.13 -18.45 -19.32
N ALA A 104 9.13 -17.59 -19.36
CA ALA A 104 8.69 -16.79 -18.21
C ALA A 104 7.16 -16.68 -18.17
N MET A 105 6.62 -16.53 -16.96
CA MET A 105 5.27 -16.06 -16.76
C MET A 105 5.27 -14.54 -16.92
N ARG A 106 4.55 -14.02 -17.90
CA ARG A 106 4.40 -12.58 -18.16
C ARG A 106 3.11 -12.06 -17.58
N TYR A 107 3.17 -10.92 -16.89
CA TYR A 107 2.04 -10.18 -16.35
C TYR A 107 2.03 -8.79 -16.97
N GLY A 108 0.85 -8.25 -17.28
CA GLY A 108 0.67 -6.82 -17.56
C GLY A 108 0.74 -6.01 -16.27
N ILE A 109 1.46 -4.88 -16.29
CA ILE A 109 1.61 -4.04 -15.11
C ILE A 109 1.35 -2.56 -15.41
N GLY A 110 0.90 -1.82 -14.38
CA GLY A 110 0.97 -0.37 -14.35
C GLY A 110 2.28 0.08 -13.71
N VAL A 111 2.91 1.12 -14.26
CA VAL A 111 4.25 1.57 -13.86
C VAL A 111 4.29 3.06 -13.50
N GLY A 112 5.44 3.54 -13.05
CA GLY A 112 5.68 4.96 -12.75
C GLY A 112 5.46 5.86 -13.96
N ARG A 113 4.77 7.00 -13.74
CA ARG A 113 4.70 8.07 -14.72
C ARG A 113 6.07 8.73 -14.92
N ASP A 114 6.20 9.57 -15.92
CA ASP A 114 7.43 10.33 -16.19
C ASP A 114 7.93 11.05 -14.93
N GLY A 115 9.24 10.97 -14.69
CA GLY A 115 9.88 11.47 -13.48
C GLY A 115 9.76 10.59 -12.24
N PHE A 116 8.99 9.48 -12.31
CA PHE A 116 8.85 8.47 -11.23
C PHE A 116 9.27 7.08 -11.68
N THR A 117 10.06 6.99 -12.75
CA THR A 117 10.65 5.73 -13.19
C THR A 117 12.01 5.53 -12.51
N TRP A 118 12.35 4.28 -12.28
CA TRP A 118 13.62 3.88 -11.69
C TRP A 118 14.09 2.56 -12.31
N SER A 119 15.36 2.25 -12.15
CA SER A 119 15.95 1.00 -12.61
C SER A 119 16.97 0.47 -11.59
N GLY A 120 17.35 -0.79 -11.74
CA GLY A 120 18.31 -1.44 -10.86
C GLY A 120 17.81 -2.74 -10.28
N THR A 121 18.58 -3.31 -9.36
CA THR A 121 18.29 -4.60 -8.73
C THR A 121 17.86 -4.39 -7.29
N GLN A 122 16.78 -5.04 -6.89
CA GLN A 122 16.26 -5.10 -5.53
C GLN A 122 15.98 -6.56 -5.14
N THR A 123 15.59 -6.76 -3.88
CA THR A 123 15.04 -8.04 -3.41
C THR A 123 13.71 -7.80 -2.71
N ILE A 124 12.82 -8.77 -2.74
CA ILE A 124 11.62 -8.74 -1.91
C ILE A 124 12.04 -8.91 -0.45
N THR A 125 11.80 -7.89 0.36
CA THR A 125 12.16 -7.89 1.79
C THR A 125 11.00 -8.22 2.71
N ARG A 126 9.78 -8.01 2.25
CA ARG A 126 8.56 -8.30 2.99
C ARG A 126 7.40 -8.57 2.04
N LYS A 127 6.50 -9.43 2.47
CA LYS A 127 5.23 -9.75 1.79
C LYS A 127 4.08 -9.44 2.75
N ALA A 128 2.96 -8.97 2.24
CA ALA A 128 1.76 -8.70 3.03
C ALA A 128 0.49 -8.96 2.22
N GLU A 129 -0.53 -9.49 2.90
CA GLU A 129 -1.88 -9.66 2.39
C GLU A 129 -2.75 -8.52 2.86
N TRP A 130 -3.58 -7.98 1.97
CA TRP A 130 -4.44 -6.84 2.23
C TRP A 130 -3.77 -5.76 3.10
N PRO A 131 -2.61 -5.22 2.66
CA PRO A 131 -1.83 -4.31 3.49
C PRO A 131 -2.58 -3.00 3.74
N ALA A 132 -2.42 -2.43 4.92
CA ALA A 132 -2.78 -1.05 5.15
C ALA A 132 -1.89 -0.11 4.32
N TRP A 133 -2.43 1.03 3.92
CA TRP A 133 -1.73 2.03 3.14
C TRP A 133 -1.59 3.35 3.92
N THR A 134 -0.37 3.83 3.98
CA THR A 134 -0.02 5.17 4.46
C THR A 134 0.69 5.88 3.33
N PRO A 135 0.11 6.95 2.77
CA PRO A 135 0.76 7.73 1.72
C PRO A 135 2.10 8.30 2.21
N PRO A 136 3.16 8.27 1.38
CA PRO A 136 4.40 8.98 1.70
C PRO A 136 4.17 10.50 1.89
N PRO A 137 4.95 11.19 2.74
CA PRO A 137 4.80 12.63 2.99
C PRO A 137 4.81 13.46 1.71
N GLU A 138 5.66 13.13 0.74
CA GLU A 138 5.76 13.82 -0.54
C GLU A 138 4.49 13.65 -1.40
N MET A 139 3.80 12.52 -1.26
CA MET A 139 2.52 12.30 -1.93
C MET A 139 1.44 13.17 -1.29
N ILE A 140 1.40 13.24 0.04
CA ILE A 140 0.47 14.12 0.77
C ILE A 140 0.73 15.59 0.42
N ALA A 141 1.99 16.01 0.30
CA ALA A 141 2.32 17.38 -0.11
C ALA A 141 1.77 17.74 -1.49
N ARG A 142 1.78 16.78 -2.45
CA ARG A 142 1.20 16.98 -3.78
C ARG A 142 -0.33 16.82 -3.84
N GLN A 143 -0.90 16.04 -2.91
CA GLN A 143 -2.31 15.68 -2.86
C GLN A 143 -2.82 15.72 -1.40
N PRO A 144 -3.05 16.94 -0.84
CA PRO A 144 -3.38 17.12 0.58
C PRO A 144 -4.71 16.47 1.02
N TYR A 145 -5.58 16.19 0.06
CA TYR A 145 -6.90 15.54 0.27
C TYR A 145 -6.81 14.02 0.51
N LEU A 146 -5.65 13.39 0.29
CA LEU A 146 -5.48 11.96 0.54
C LEU A 146 -5.61 11.65 2.04
N PRO A 147 -6.21 10.49 2.39
CA PRO A 147 -6.27 10.03 3.76
C PRO A 147 -4.86 9.80 4.30
N ARG A 148 -4.64 10.08 5.57
CA ARG A 148 -3.34 9.84 6.23
C ARG A 148 -3.04 8.37 6.46
N HIS A 149 -4.08 7.56 6.51
CA HIS A 149 -4.03 6.10 6.65
C HIS A 149 -5.27 5.48 6.05
N MET A 150 -5.13 4.31 5.44
CA MET A 150 -6.23 3.50 4.93
C MET A 150 -6.00 2.03 5.33
N ALA A 151 -6.97 1.43 6.00
CA ALA A 151 -6.94 0.01 6.34
C ALA A 151 -6.88 -0.86 5.09
N GLY A 152 -6.39 -2.09 5.23
CA GLY A 152 -6.43 -3.08 4.14
C GLY A 152 -7.86 -3.44 3.75
N GLY A 153 -8.06 -3.79 2.48
CA GLY A 153 -9.38 -4.15 1.96
C GLY A 153 -9.56 -3.77 0.49
N PRO A 154 -10.71 -4.10 -0.12
CA PRO A 154 -10.96 -3.92 -1.56
C PRO A 154 -10.83 -2.48 -2.05
N GLY A 155 -11.15 -1.49 -1.22
CA GLY A 155 -11.01 -0.07 -1.55
C GLY A 155 -9.58 0.48 -1.41
N ASN A 156 -8.64 -0.30 -0.89
CA ASN A 156 -7.27 0.16 -0.67
C ASN A 156 -6.47 0.14 -1.97
N PRO A 157 -5.72 1.21 -2.30
CA PRO A 157 -4.96 1.29 -3.55
C PRO A 157 -3.83 0.27 -3.68
N LEU A 158 -3.40 -0.38 -2.60
CA LEU A 158 -2.41 -1.47 -2.65
C LEU A 158 -3.03 -2.83 -3.02
N GLY A 159 -4.35 -2.93 -3.05
CA GLY A 159 -5.05 -4.15 -3.43
C GLY A 159 -4.79 -5.34 -2.51
N ALA A 160 -4.98 -6.55 -3.08
CA ALA A 160 -5.00 -7.79 -2.32
C ALA A 160 -3.65 -8.20 -1.72
N ARG A 161 -2.52 -7.86 -2.36
CA ARG A 161 -1.18 -8.28 -1.96
C ARG A 161 -0.17 -7.17 -2.22
N ALA A 162 0.89 -7.12 -1.40
CA ALA A 162 2.06 -6.28 -1.64
C ALA A 162 3.36 -7.02 -1.32
N MET A 163 4.37 -6.78 -2.16
CA MET A 163 5.75 -7.24 -2.01
C MET A 163 6.65 -6.00 -1.97
N TYR A 164 7.36 -5.80 -0.88
CA TYR A 164 8.18 -4.61 -0.63
C TYR A 164 9.59 -4.83 -1.15
N LEU A 165 10.17 -3.83 -1.81
CA LEU A 165 11.43 -3.93 -2.54
C LEU A 165 12.57 -3.24 -1.80
N GLY A 166 13.51 -4.03 -1.27
CA GLY A 166 14.68 -3.53 -0.55
C GLY A 166 14.29 -2.62 0.62
N GLY A 167 15.16 -1.63 0.91
CA GLY A 167 14.89 -0.51 1.82
C GLY A 167 14.20 0.68 1.16
N THR A 168 13.58 0.51 -0.01
CA THR A 168 12.96 1.58 -0.79
C THR A 168 11.49 1.79 -0.42
N ILE A 169 10.90 2.85 -0.95
CA ILE A 169 9.45 3.08 -0.88
C ILE A 169 8.66 2.27 -1.93
N TYR A 170 9.34 1.56 -2.83
CA TYR A 170 8.72 0.88 -3.96
C TYR A 170 8.16 -0.50 -3.59
N ARG A 171 7.11 -0.89 -4.29
CA ARG A 171 6.38 -2.14 -4.08
C ARG A 171 5.92 -2.71 -5.41
N ILE A 172 5.79 -4.03 -5.46
CA ILE A 172 4.93 -4.73 -6.41
C ILE A 172 3.63 -5.01 -5.65
N HIS A 173 2.48 -4.53 -6.15
CA HIS A 173 1.23 -4.64 -5.41
C HIS A 173 -0.01 -4.77 -6.32
N GLY A 174 -1.14 -5.16 -5.76
CA GLY A 174 -2.44 -5.15 -6.43
C GLY A 174 -2.97 -3.74 -6.67
N THR A 175 -4.22 -3.64 -7.07
CA THR A 175 -4.86 -2.34 -7.27
C THR A 175 -6.38 -2.42 -7.07
N ASN A 176 -6.99 -1.32 -6.66
CA ASN A 176 -8.44 -1.10 -6.72
C ASN A 176 -8.86 -0.38 -8.02
N ALA A 177 -7.90 -0.13 -8.94
CA ALA A 177 -8.10 0.56 -10.22
C ALA A 177 -7.47 -0.26 -11.36
N PRO A 178 -8.06 -1.44 -11.74
CA PRO A 178 -7.49 -2.37 -12.72
C PRO A 178 -7.34 -1.76 -14.12
N GLU A 179 -8.09 -0.72 -14.46
CA GLU A 179 -7.98 0.03 -15.72
C GLU A 179 -6.62 0.75 -15.86
N THR A 180 -5.87 0.90 -14.77
CA THR A 180 -4.53 1.50 -14.77
C THR A 180 -3.42 0.52 -15.19
N ILE A 181 -3.73 -0.75 -15.38
CA ILE A 181 -2.77 -1.75 -15.88
C ILE A 181 -2.44 -1.45 -17.34
N GLY A 182 -1.17 -1.50 -17.68
CA GLY A 182 -0.67 -1.13 -19.01
C GLY A 182 -0.43 0.36 -19.20
N THR A 183 -0.54 1.16 -18.13
CA THR A 183 -0.34 2.62 -18.18
C THR A 183 0.80 3.10 -17.28
N HIS A 184 1.23 4.36 -17.47
CA HIS A 184 2.31 5.03 -16.73
C HIS A 184 1.71 6.09 -15.79
N VAL A 185 1.14 5.69 -14.64
CA VAL A 185 0.39 6.60 -13.76
C VAL A 185 0.82 6.57 -12.30
N SER A 186 1.64 5.59 -11.89
CA SER A 186 2.03 5.44 -10.49
C SER A 186 3.12 6.44 -10.07
N SER A 187 3.40 6.49 -8.76
CA SER A 187 4.56 7.20 -8.21
C SER A 187 5.78 6.27 -8.06
N GLY A 188 5.98 5.34 -8.99
CA GLY A 188 7.12 4.42 -9.06
C GLY A 188 6.84 3.00 -8.61
N CYS A 189 5.73 2.72 -7.92
CA CYS A 189 5.30 1.36 -7.60
C CYS A 189 4.79 0.63 -8.85
N LEU A 190 4.86 -0.71 -8.79
CA LEU A 190 4.49 -1.61 -9.88
C LEU A 190 3.15 -2.26 -9.55
N ARG A 191 2.12 -1.94 -10.34
CA ARG A 191 0.74 -2.37 -10.10
C ARG A 191 0.38 -3.58 -10.94
N LEU A 192 -0.29 -4.55 -10.35
CA LEU A 192 -0.93 -5.67 -11.03
C LEU A 192 -2.44 -5.67 -10.72
N THR A 193 -3.22 -6.44 -11.46
CA THR A 193 -4.57 -6.80 -11.00
C THR A 193 -4.48 -7.56 -9.67
N ASN A 194 -5.56 -7.57 -8.90
CA ASN A 194 -5.59 -8.33 -7.65
C ASN A 194 -5.42 -9.84 -7.86
N GLU A 195 -5.92 -10.37 -8.98
CA GLU A 195 -5.74 -11.76 -9.37
C GLU A 195 -4.27 -12.07 -9.70
N ASP A 196 -3.63 -11.24 -10.52
CA ASP A 196 -2.25 -11.45 -10.95
C ASP A 196 -1.24 -11.25 -9.82
N VAL A 197 -1.47 -10.28 -8.94
CA VAL A 197 -0.60 -10.11 -7.79
C VAL A 197 -0.73 -11.26 -6.79
N ALA A 198 -1.92 -11.85 -6.65
CA ALA A 198 -2.11 -13.03 -5.80
C ALA A 198 -1.40 -14.25 -6.38
N ASP A 199 -1.47 -14.46 -7.70
CA ASP A 199 -0.72 -15.52 -8.40
C ASP A 199 0.80 -15.32 -8.25
N LEU A 200 1.33 -14.13 -8.54
CA LEU A 200 2.75 -13.82 -8.39
C LEU A 200 3.21 -13.99 -6.93
N TYR A 201 2.41 -13.50 -5.98
CA TYR A 201 2.68 -13.61 -4.56
C TYR A 201 2.84 -15.07 -4.10
N SER A 202 2.03 -15.98 -4.62
CA SER A 202 2.13 -17.42 -4.29
C SER A 202 3.40 -18.09 -4.82
N ARG A 203 4.00 -17.53 -5.88
CA ARG A 203 5.16 -18.13 -6.59
C ARG A 203 6.50 -17.62 -6.10
N VAL A 204 6.56 -16.51 -5.35
CA VAL A 204 7.80 -15.86 -4.95
C VAL A 204 7.93 -15.76 -3.44
N ASN A 205 9.17 -15.65 -2.94
CA ASN A 205 9.49 -15.59 -1.51
C ASN A 205 10.22 -14.28 -1.14
N VAL A 206 10.30 -14.00 0.16
CA VAL A 206 11.27 -13.01 0.67
C VAL A 206 12.66 -13.46 0.24
N GLY A 207 13.48 -12.52 -0.25
CA GLY A 207 14.78 -12.80 -0.86
C GLY A 207 14.72 -12.93 -2.40
N THR A 208 13.55 -13.06 -3.02
CA THR A 208 13.42 -13.09 -4.49
C THR A 208 14.06 -11.85 -5.11
N LYS A 209 14.94 -12.06 -6.09
CA LYS A 209 15.60 -11.01 -6.87
C LYS A 209 14.63 -10.34 -7.83
N VAL A 210 14.66 -9.02 -7.86
CA VAL A 210 13.84 -8.17 -8.74
C VAL A 210 14.76 -7.23 -9.51
N ILE A 211 14.74 -7.31 -10.82
CA ILE A 211 15.52 -6.47 -11.72
C ILE A 211 14.55 -5.56 -12.47
N VAL A 212 14.74 -4.24 -12.35
CA VAL A 212 13.99 -3.25 -13.12
C VAL A 212 14.91 -2.72 -14.22
N LEU A 213 14.51 -2.99 -15.46
CA LEU A 213 15.29 -2.61 -16.64
C LEU A 213 15.30 -1.09 -16.85
N PRO A 214 16.41 -0.53 -17.37
CA PRO A 214 16.49 0.88 -17.75
C PRO A 214 15.48 1.24 -18.83
N MET A 215 14.96 2.47 -18.81
CA MET A 215 14.02 2.98 -19.82
C MET A 215 14.58 3.00 -21.25
N ARG A 216 15.89 2.91 -21.41
CA ARG A 216 16.57 3.02 -22.72
C ARG A 216 16.66 1.71 -23.50
N ASP A 217 16.36 0.58 -22.89
CA ASP A 217 16.53 -0.73 -23.54
C ASP A 217 15.44 -1.05 -24.59
N ARG A 218 14.43 -0.19 -24.74
CA ARG A 218 13.40 -0.32 -25.80
C ARG A 218 13.99 -0.41 -27.22
N ARG A 219 15.24 0.08 -27.47
CA ARG A 219 15.89 0.06 -28.80
C ARG A 219 16.71 -1.19 -29.06
N ALA A 220 17.10 -1.94 -28.02
CA ALA A 220 17.91 -3.15 -28.18
C ALA A 220 17.09 -4.34 -28.69
N ASP A 221 15.83 -4.45 -28.28
CA ASP A 221 14.98 -5.60 -28.65
C ASP A 221 14.40 -5.52 -30.08
N LEU A 222 14.36 -4.34 -30.69
CA LEU A 222 13.90 -4.16 -32.09
C LEU A 222 15.01 -4.43 -33.11
N GLY A 223 16.25 -4.64 -32.67
CA GLY A 223 17.43 -4.85 -33.52
C GLY A 223 17.88 -6.31 -33.71
N THR A 224 17.29 -7.28 -33.02
CA THR A 224 17.75 -8.69 -33.05
C THR A 224 16.86 -9.61 -33.86
N THR A 225 15.95 -9.08 -34.68
CA THR A 225 15.19 -9.92 -35.61
C THR A 225 15.53 -9.56 -37.05
N ILE A 226 16.82 -9.62 -37.46
CA ILE A 226 17.22 -9.81 -38.86
C ILE A 226 18.69 -10.29 -38.88
N ARG A 227 18.91 -11.63 -38.86
CA ARG A 227 19.85 -12.35 -39.76
C ARG A 227 19.75 -13.85 -39.48
#